data_4f66610984da3e2b389b4faf8c7717a7
#
_entry.id   4f66610984da3e2b389b4faf8c7717a7
#
_cell.length_a   1.000
_cell.length_b   1.000
_cell.length_c   1.000
_cell.angle_alpha   90.00
_cell.angle_beta   90.00
_cell.angle_gamma   90.00
#
_symmetry.space_group_name_H-M   'P 1'
#
loop_
_entity.id
_entity.type
_entity.pdbx_description
1 polymer ?
#
loop_
_entity_poly.entity_id
_entity_poly.type
_entity_poly.pdbx_seq_one_letter_code
_entity_poly.pdbx_strand_id
1 'polypeptide(L)'
;INESFYKFAVNKEGEVRFGLGAIKGVGEGAVKAIVEERKENGNYTDFTDFVSRVDLRSANKRTLESLAYSGGFDSFGINRSQYFEKDREQSFVEKMIKFGNKVQDSKNSNQVDMFGESSDSTLKPPEIIDCPEWPTMDLLSKEKEVVGIYISGHPLDDYRFEIDNFCNSNLSMLADLHKVQNKEMHFSGVVVDVEHRETQKGKKFGVLHLEDFYGGYRFFIFGDDYIKFKSFLTPSWLIHLTGRVKKKFYNDDLEFKISSISLLSELIDSEIRDVVLRVKLENISDEIVEKTVGIVEKNKGKHSLILNVINQNQNYDVDLLSRKIKVDINKEFIKDINNLEVVKLSINWQNKFINLYNTKK
;
A
#
# COMPACT_ATOMS: atom_id res chain seq x y z
N ILE A 1 -7.38 18.65 -6.72
CA ILE A 1 -8.54 19.49 -7.05
C ILE A 1 -8.15 20.70 -7.93
N ASN A 2 -6.95 21.21 -7.75
CA ASN A 2 -6.46 22.40 -8.45
C ASN A 2 -5.88 22.14 -9.85
N GLU A 3 -5.61 20.87 -10.23
CA GLU A 3 -4.96 20.54 -11.50
C GLU A 3 -5.81 19.62 -12.38
N SER A 4 -6.58 18.72 -11.77
CA SER A 4 -7.36 17.72 -12.50
C SER A 4 -8.57 18.28 -13.22
N PHE A 5 -8.98 17.57 -14.27
CA PHE A 5 -10.17 17.85 -15.08
C PHE A 5 -11.12 16.64 -15.02
N TYR A 6 -12.21 16.68 -15.78
CA TYR A 6 -13.14 15.55 -15.85
C TYR A 6 -12.47 14.28 -16.40
N LYS A 7 -11.71 14.43 -17.49
CA LYS A 7 -10.92 13.34 -18.08
C LYS A 7 -9.48 13.39 -17.58
N PHE A 8 -8.76 12.30 -17.76
CA PHE A 8 -7.32 12.26 -17.58
C PHE A 8 -6.66 13.34 -18.45
N ALA A 9 -5.68 14.02 -17.92
CA ALA A 9 -4.94 15.09 -18.59
C ALA A 9 -3.46 15.01 -18.24
N VAL A 10 -2.62 15.62 -19.06
CA VAL A 10 -1.20 15.79 -18.79
C VAL A 10 -0.98 17.23 -18.35
N ASN A 11 -0.28 17.44 -17.23
CA ASN A 11 0.07 18.77 -16.75
C ASN A 11 1.28 19.34 -17.51
N LYS A 12 1.70 20.57 -17.17
CA LYS A 12 2.82 21.25 -17.84
C LYS A 12 4.17 20.56 -17.64
N GLU A 13 4.31 19.83 -16.56
CA GLU A 13 5.49 19.05 -16.18
C GLU A 13 5.54 17.67 -16.89
N GLY A 14 4.52 17.32 -17.68
CA GLY A 14 4.43 16.04 -18.38
C GLY A 14 3.82 14.91 -17.55
N GLU A 15 3.32 15.18 -16.35
CA GLU A 15 2.73 14.18 -15.47
C GLU A 15 1.25 13.96 -15.80
N VAL A 16 0.81 12.69 -15.70
CA VAL A 16 -0.60 12.32 -15.89
C VAL A 16 -1.39 12.66 -14.64
N ARG A 17 -2.40 13.53 -14.78
CA ARG A 17 -3.36 13.83 -13.73
C ARG A 17 -4.60 12.97 -13.87
N PHE A 18 -5.01 12.38 -12.74
CA PHE A 18 -6.20 11.54 -12.67
C PHE A 18 -7.47 12.35 -12.97
N GLY A 19 -8.36 11.82 -13.82
CA GLY A 19 -9.63 12.48 -14.15
C GLY A 19 -10.62 12.40 -12.99
N LEU A 20 -11.12 13.54 -12.52
CA LEU A 20 -12.09 13.60 -11.43
C LEU A 20 -13.39 12.83 -11.74
N GLY A 21 -13.77 12.74 -13.02
CA GLY A 21 -14.94 11.97 -13.46
C GLY A 21 -14.79 10.46 -13.37
N ALA A 22 -13.56 9.94 -13.15
CA ALA A 22 -13.32 8.52 -12.90
C ALA A 22 -13.48 8.13 -11.42
N ILE A 23 -13.65 9.13 -10.52
CA ILE A 23 -13.85 8.89 -9.09
C ILE A 23 -15.33 8.55 -8.86
N LYS A 24 -15.60 7.42 -8.24
CA LYS A 24 -16.95 6.95 -7.90
C LYS A 24 -17.65 7.95 -6.99
N GLY A 25 -18.83 8.42 -7.41
CA GLY A 25 -19.59 9.42 -6.65
C GLY A 25 -19.30 10.88 -7.05
N VAL A 26 -18.37 11.09 -7.98
CA VAL A 26 -18.08 12.42 -8.54
C VAL A 26 -18.70 12.53 -9.92
N GLY A 27 -19.82 13.25 -10.01
CA GLY A 27 -20.58 13.45 -11.27
C GLY A 27 -20.00 14.55 -12.15
N GLU A 28 -20.35 14.52 -13.45
CA GLU A 28 -19.91 15.50 -14.44
C GLU A 28 -20.28 16.93 -14.06
N GLY A 29 -21.50 17.15 -13.53
CA GLY A 29 -21.94 18.48 -13.08
C GLY A 29 -21.09 19.04 -11.95
N ALA A 30 -20.68 18.18 -10.99
CA ALA A 30 -19.81 18.60 -9.91
C ALA A 30 -18.42 18.99 -10.42
N VAL A 31 -17.84 18.16 -11.32
CA VAL A 31 -16.52 18.46 -11.90
C VAL A 31 -16.56 19.73 -12.72
N LYS A 32 -17.64 19.93 -13.50
CA LYS A 32 -17.84 21.15 -14.27
C LYS A 32 -17.87 22.39 -13.38
N ALA A 33 -18.67 22.37 -12.31
CA ALA A 33 -18.75 23.47 -11.35
C ALA A 33 -17.38 23.77 -10.71
N ILE A 34 -16.63 22.74 -10.30
CA ILE A 34 -15.30 22.88 -9.70
C ILE A 34 -14.31 23.50 -10.70
N VAL A 35 -14.29 23.01 -11.93
CA VAL A 35 -13.31 23.44 -12.95
C VAL A 35 -13.61 24.84 -13.49
N GLU A 36 -14.90 25.17 -13.69
CA GLU A 36 -15.31 26.49 -14.15
C GLU A 36 -15.01 27.56 -13.10
N GLU A 37 -15.41 27.32 -11.83
CA GLU A 37 -15.13 28.23 -10.72
C GLU A 37 -13.61 28.48 -10.57
N ARG A 38 -12.81 27.40 -10.64
CA ARG A 38 -11.34 27.49 -10.58
C ARG A 38 -10.76 28.32 -11.76
N LYS A 39 -11.33 28.19 -12.97
CA LYS A 39 -10.86 28.95 -14.15
C LYS A 39 -11.17 30.42 -14.04
N GLU A 40 -12.32 30.76 -13.47
CA GLU A 40 -12.78 32.14 -13.36
C GLU A 40 -12.11 32.89 -12.21
N ASN A 41 -11.98 32.26 -11.08
CA ASN A 41 -11.56 32.86 -9.80
C ASN A 41 -10.23 32.37 -9.27
N GLY A 42 -9.50 31.54 -10.02
CA GLY A 42 -8.18 31.01 -9.65
C GLY A 42 -8.27 29.76 -8.78
N ASN A 43 -7.09 29.19 -8.47
CA ASN A 43 -6.97 27.98 -7.66
C ASN A 43 -7.59 28.17 -6.29
N TYR A 44 -8.10 27.07 -5.71
CA TYR A 44 -8.57 27.04 -4.35
C TYR A 44 -7.37 27.02 -3.38
N THR A 45 -7.39 27.90 -2.38
CA THR A 45 -6.30 28.05 -1.41
C THR A 45 -6.35 27.01 -0.29
N ASP A 46 -7.56 26.70 0.15
CA ASP A 46 -7.84 25.75 1.23
C ASP A 46 -9.28 25.20 1.10
N PHE A 47 -9.66 24.32 2.02
CA PHE A 47 -10.98 23.71 1.99
C PHE A 47 -12.10 24.69 2.32
N THR A 48 -11.82 25.74 3.08
CA THR A 48 -12.80 26.82 3.42
C THR A 48 -13.09 27.64 2.18
N ASP A 49 -12.07 28.05 1.45
CA ASP A 49 -12.20 28.75 0.17
C ASP A 49 -12.97 27.89 -0.84
N PHE A 50 -12.64 26.60 -0.93
CA PHE A 50 -13.32 25.65 -1.82
C PHE A 50 -14.84 25.62 -1.57
N VAL A 51 -15.28 25.35 -0.32
CA VAL A 51 -16.72 25.23 -0.02
C VAL A 51 -17.45 26.57 -0.07
N SER A 52 -16.74 27.70 0.06
CA SER A 52 -17.31 29.04 -0.02
C SER A 52 -17.55 29.51 -1.45
N ARG A 53 -16.94 28.85 -2.44
CA ARG A 53 -16.97 29.23 -3.87
C ARG A 53 -17.70 28.22 -4.73
N VAL A 54 -17.46 26.91 -4.53
CA VAL A 54 -18.03 25.86 -5.37
C VAL A 54 -19.53 25.72 -5.16
N ASP A 55 -20.30 25.46 -6.22
CA ASP A 55 -21.73 25.12 -6.10
C ASP A 55 -21.92 23.79 -5.35
N LEU A 56 -22.32 23.87 -4.07
CA LEU A 56 -22.51 22.71 -3.18
C LEU A 56 -23.77 21.89 -3.50
N ARG A 57 -24.63 22.35 -4.42
CA ARG A 57 -25.74 21.55 -4.93
C ARG A 57 -25.23 20.53 -5.94
N SER A 58 -24.31 20.93 -6.79
CA SER A 58 -23.61 20.06 -7.75
C SER A 58 -22.52 19.23 -7.08
N ALA A 59 -21.65 19.84 -6.25
CA ALA A 59 -20.61 19.19 -5.46
C ALA A 59 -21.15 18.85 -4.07
N ASN A 60 -22.06 17.90 -4.00
CA ASN A 60 -22.75 17.49 -2.76
C ASN A 60 -21.84 16.70 -1.79
N LYS A 61 -22.35 16.34 -0.60
CA LYS A 61 -21.64 15.60 0.45
C LYS A 61 -20.90 14.38 -0.11
N ARG A 62 -21.58 13.53 -0.90
CA ARG A 62 -20.98 12.32 -1.46
C ARG A 62 -19.79 12.64 -2.37
N THR A 63 -19.89 13.68 -3.17
CA THR A 63 -18.80 14.15 -4.03
C THR A 63 -17.61 14.59 -3.21
N LEU A 64 -17.82 15.41 -2.16
CA LEU A 64 -16.75 15.89 -1.28
C LEU A 64 -16.08 14.76 -0.51
N GLU A 65 -16.84 13.82 0.02
CA GLU A 65 -16.31 12.63 0.68
C GLU A 65 -15.47 11.76 -0.29
N SER A 66 -15.95 11.54 -1.52
CA SER A 66 -15.20 10.78 -2.52
C SER A 66 -13.92 11.49 -2.95
N LEU A 67 -13.93 12.81 -3.06
CA LEU A 67 -12.74 13.61 -3.33
C LEU A 67 -11.73 13.55 -2.17
N ALA A 68 -12.21 13.59 -0.91
CA ALA A 68 -11.34 13.44 0.25
C ALA A 68 -10.72 12.04 0.33
N TYR A 69 -11.50 10.96 0.11
CA TYR A 69 -10.98 9.60 0.05
C TYR A 69 -9.94 9.39 -1.06
N SER A 70 -10.13 10.03 -2.21
CA SER A 70 -9.21 9.92 -3.35
C SER A 70 -7.96 10.78 -3.26
N GLY A 71 -7.78 11.56 -2.18
CA GLY A 71 -6.68 12.52 -2.07
C GLY A 71 -6.86 13.80 -2.88
N GLY A 72 -8.07 14.07 -3.38
CA GLY A 72 -8.36 15.27 -4.17
C GLY A 72 -8.11 16.58 -3.42
N PHE A 73 -8.07 16.55 -2.10
CA PHE A 73 -7.83 17.70 -1.21
C PHE A 73 -6.49 17.67 -0.46
N ASP A 74 -5.59 16.73 -0.77
CA ASP A 74 -4.31 16.60 -0.04
C ASP A 74 -3.45 17.88 -0.12
N SER A 75 -3.59 18.66 -1.21
CA SER A 75 -2.91 19.95 -1.35
C SER A 75 -3.33 21.02 -0.33
N PHE A 76 -4.40 20.80 0.42
CA PHE A 76 -4.86 21.72 1.47
C PHE A 76 -4.20 21.47 2.84
N GLY A 77 -3.34 20.44 2.94
CA GLY A 77 -2.60 20.16 4.17
C GLY A 77 -3.45 19.62 5.32
N ILE A 78 -4.64 19.10 5.03
CA ILE A 78 -5.55 18.45 5.98
C ILE A 78 -5.42 16.95 5.76
N ASN A 79 -5.17 16.18 6.83
CA ASN A 79 -5.13 14.72 6.77
C ASN A 79 -6.49 14.17 6.34
N ARG A 80 -6.49 13.12 5.51
CA ARG A 80 -7.76 12.56 4.98
C ARG A 80 -8.70 12.11 6.09
N SER A 81 -8.18 11.58 7.20
CA SER A 81 -8.96 11.20 8.39
C SER A 81 -9.76 12.37 8.99
N GLN A 82 -9.18 13.57 9.00
CA GLN A 82 -9.77 14.76 9.62
C GLN A 82 -11.04 15.21 8.91
N TYR A 83 -11.20 14.97 7.60
CA TYR A 83 -12.44 15.24 6.87
C TYR A 83 -13.63 14.46 7.42
N PHE A 84 -13.38 13.27 7.98
CA PHE A 84 -14.41 12.33 8.45
C PHE A 84 -14.54 12.28 9.97
N GLU A 85 -13.60 12.92 10.70
CA GLU A 85 -13.67 12.96 12.16
C GLU A 85 -14.94 13.67 12.61
N LYS A 86 -15.61 13.05 13.60
CA LYS A 86 -16.91 13.52 14.09
C LYS A 86 -16.78 14.29 15.38
N ASP A 87 -17.35 15.47 15.40
CA ASP A 87 -17.69 16.15 16.65
C ASP A 87 -19.18 15.99 16.89
N ARG A 88 -19.52 15.26 17.95
CA ARG A 88 -20.89 14.80 18.28
C ARG A 88 -21.39 13.83 17.20
N GLU A 89 -22.21 14.32 16.25
CA GLU A 89 -22.81 13.47 15.21
C GLU A 89 -22.39 13.87 13.78
N GLN A 90 -21.65 14.98 13.63
CA GLN A 90 -21.34 15.54 12.31
C GLN A 90 -19.86 15.48 12.00
N SER A 91 -19.53 15.01 10.79
CA SER A 91 -18.17 15.05 10.29
C SER A 91 -17.74 16.48 9.93
N PHE A 92 -16.41 16.70 9.83
CA PHE A 92 -15.88 18.00 9.40
C PHE A 92 -16.42 18.40 8.03
N VAL A 93 -16.51 17.47 7.06
CA VAL A 93 -17.10 17.73 5.73
C VAL A 93 -18.56 18.24 5.88
N GLU A 94 -19.37 17.63 6.72
CA GLU A 94 -20.77 18.05 6.91
C GLU A 94 -20.89 19.43 7.52
N LYS A 95 -20.03 19.77 8.47
CA LYS A 95 -19.95 21.11 9.06
C LYS A 95 -19.54 22.15 8.03
N MET A 96 -18.54 21.82 7.19
CA MET A 96 -18.05 22.72 6.15
C MET A 96 -19.08 22.94 5.05
N ILE A 97 -19.88 21.95 4.67
CA ILE A 97 -20.99 22.12 3.72
C ILE A 97 -22.03 23.13 4.28
N LYS A 98 -22.39 22.98 5.58
CA LYS A 98 -23.33 23.93 6.21
C LYS A 98 -22.76 25.34 6.28
N PHE A 99 -21.49 25.46 6.57
CA PHE A 99 -20.76 26.73 6.58
C PHE A 99 -20.76 27.37 5.17
N GLY A 100 -20.34 26.61 4.15
CA GLY A 100 -20.29 27.07 2.76
C GLY A 100 -21.65 27.55 2.24
N ASN A 101 -22.74 26.79 2.53
CA ASN A 101 -24.10 27.24 2.18
C ASN A 101 -24.46 28.57 2.85
N LYS A 102 -24.16 28.75 4.14
CA LYS A 102 -24.41 30.02 4.85
C LYS A 102 -23.64 31.19 4.23
N VAL A 103 -22.37 30.97 3.86
CA VAL A 103 -21.52 31.99 3.22
C VAL A 103 -22.10 32.37 1.84
N GLN A 104 -22.51 31.38 1.05
CA GLN A 104 -23.09 31.62 -0.28
C GLN A 104 -24.47 32.31 -0.18
N ASP A 105 -25.33 31.91 0.74
CA ASP A 105 -26.63 32.54 0.98
C ASP A 105 -26.45 34.01 1.42
N SER A 106 -25.46 34.31 2.28
CA SER A 106 -25.15 35.68 2.70
C SER A 106 -24.66 36.56 1.55
N LYS A 107 -23.88 36.01 0.60
CA LYS A 107 -23.44 36.74 -0.59
C LYS A 107 -24.59 37.01 -1.58
N ASN A 108 -25.57 36.11 -1.68
CA ASN A 108 -26.70 36.19 -2.58
C ASN A 108 -27.85 37.02 -2.02
N SER A 109 -27.97 37.15 -0.70
CA SER A 109 -28.93 38.01 -0.08
C SER A 109 -28.41 39.45 -0.10
N ASN A 110 -28.86 40.28 -1.08
CA ASN A 110 -28.72 41.73 -1.05
C ASN A 110 -29.56 42.38 0.09
N GLN A 111 -29.80 41.71 1.19
CA GLN A 111 -30.41 42.29 2.38
C GLN A 111 -29.34 43.14 3.07
N VAL A 112 -29.32 44.42 2.73
CA VAL A 112 -28.87 45.46 3.62
C VAL A 112 -29.73 45.35 4.84
N ASP A 113 -29.14 44.89 5.96
CA ASP A 113 -29.83 44.95 7.28
C ASP A 113 -30.19 46.39 7.52
N MET A 114 -31.53 46.68 7.58
CA MET A 114 -32.08 48.00 7.80
C MET A 114 -31.85 48.53 9.24
N PHE A 115 -31.13 47.77 10.05
CA PHE A 115 -30.67 48.17 11.38
C PHE A 115 -29.13 48.25 11.30
N GLY A 116 -28.62 49.45 11.17
CA GLY A 116 -27.20 49.81 10.97
C GLY A 116 -26.28 49.49 12.17
N GLU A 117 -26.37 48.28 12.70
CA GLU A 117 -25.34 47.67 13.50
C GLU A 117 -24.49 46.81 12.57
N SER A 118 -23.26 47.24 12.35
CA SER A 118 -22.19 46.47 11.71
C SER A 118 -22.07 45.11 12.40
N SER A 119 -22.93 44.18 12.03
CA SER A 119 -22.69 42.75 12.31
C SER A 119 -21.56 42.26 11.42
N ASP A 120 -20.36 42.71 11.74
CA ASP A 120 -19.11 42.07 11.34
C ASP A 120 -19.00 40.73 12.13
N SER A 121 -20.09 39.97 12.14
CA SER A 121 -20.08 38.57 12.51
C SER A 121 -19.46 37.80 11.37
N THR A 122 -18.14 37.94 11.22
CA THR A 122 -17.34 37.06 10.40
C THR A 122 -17.70 35.62 10.77
N LEU A 123 -18.45 34.97 9.89
CA LEU A 123 -18.79 33.57 10.03
C LEU A 123 -17.48 32.81 10.17
N LYS A 124 -17.17 32.33 11.41
CA LYS A 124 -15.95 31.57 11.65
C LYS A 124 -16.12 30.17 11.03
N PRO A 125 -15.16 29.71 10.22
CA PRO A 125 -15.19 28.36 9.71
C PRO A 125 -15.10 27.33 10.86
N PRO A 126 -15.72 26.17 10.72
CA PRO A 126 -15.53 25.06 11.67
C PRO A 126 -14.07 24.73 11.88
N GLU A 127 -13.67 24.50 13.13
CA GLU A 127 -12.31 24.07 13.46
C GLU A 127 -12.08 22.63 13.02
N ILE A 128 -10.87 22.37 12.54
CA ILE A 128 -10.39 21.04 12.20
C ILE A 128 -10.11 20.29 13.51
N ILE A 129 -10.68 19.10 13.66
CA ILE A 129 -10.40 18.25 14.80
C ILE A 129 -9.07 17.55 14.56
N ASP A 130 -8.15 17.65 15.50
CA ASP A 130 -6.91 16.93 15.45
C ASP A 130 -7.17 15.44 15.72
N CYS A 131 -6.81 14.61 14.77
CA CYS A 131 -6.87 13.15 14.87
C CYS A 131 -5.72 12.52 14.11
N PRO A 132 -5.25 11.32 14.53
CA PRO A 132 -4.21 10.62 13.80
C PRO A 132 -4.68 10.28 12.38
N GLU A 133 -3.73 10.31 11.43
CA GLU A 133 -4.01 9.83 10.09
C GLU A 133 -4.36 8.34 10.09
N TRP A 134 -5.15 7.92 9.11
CA TRP A 134 -5.45 6.50 8.97
C TRP A 134 -4.18 5.68 8.74
N PRO A 135 -4.11 4.45 9.27
CA PRO A 135 -3.07 3.51 8.87
C PRO A 135 -3.01 3.40 7.34
N THR A 136 -1.81 3.24 6.79
CA THR A 136 -1.59 3.20 5.33
C THR A 136 -2.53 2.24 4.61
N MET A 137 -2.78 1.05 5.17
CA MET A 137 -3.70 0.06 4.59
C MET A 137 -5.14 0.57 4.50
N ASP A 138 -5.62 1.27 5.53
CA ASP A 138 -6.98 1.82 5.56
C ASP A 138 -7.11 2.97 4.57
N LEU A 139 -6.09 3.85 4.50
CA LEU A 139 -6.03 4.95 3.56
C LEU A 139 -6.10 4.43 2.12
N LEU A 140 -5.23 3.48 1.77
CA LEU A 140 -5.16 2.88 0.44
C LEU A 140 -6.44 2.09 0.08
N SER A 141 -7.05 1.41 1.05
CA SER A 141 -8.32 0.69 0.84
C SER A 141 -9.46 1.66 0.52
N LYS A 142 -9.56 2.78 1.26
CA LYS A 142 -10.56 3.82 1.01
C LYS A 142 -10.34 4.53 -0.34
N GLU A 143 -9.09 4.81 -0.69
CA GLU A 143 -8.72 5.36 -1.99
C GLU A 143 -9.17 4.42 -3.11
N LYS A 144 -8.84 3.13 -3.02
CA LYS A 144 -9.22 2.11 -4.01
C LYS A 144 -10.73 1.95 -4.14
N GLU A 145 -11.49 2.07 -3.06
CA GLU A 145 -12.96 1.96 -3.08
C GLU A 145 -13.59 3.00 -4.01
N VAL A 146 -13.06 4.22 -4.03
CA VAL A 146 -13.60 5.33 -4.83
C VAL A 146 -12.90 5.50 -6.17
N VAL A 147 -11.63 5.14 -6.31
CA VAL A 147 -10.82 5.32 -7.52
C VAL A 147 -10.73 4.03 -8.36
N GLY A 148 -10.83 2.87 -7.72
CA GLY A 148 -10.71 1.56 -8.37
C GLY A 148 -9.26 1.05 -8.45
N ILE A 149 -8.27 1.90 -8.23
CA ILE A 149 -6.83 1.58 -8.19
C ILE A 149 -6.16 2.27 -7.01
N TYR A 150 -4.96 1.85 -6.67
CA TYR A 150 -4.10 2.52 -5.71
C TYR A 150 -3.34 3.66 -6.42
N ILE A 151 -3.39 4.89 -5.91
CA ILE A 151 -2.70 6.07 -6.46
C ILE A 151 -1.57 6.51 -5.55
N SER A 152 -1.82 6.63 -4.25
CA SER A 152 -0.86 7.16 -3.28
C SER A 152 0.29 6.21 -2.96
N GLY A 153 0.14 4.92 -3.25
CA GLY A 153 1.11 3.86 -3.02
C GLY A 153 0.47 2.49 -3.16
N HIS A 154 1.24 1.43 -3.06
CA HIS A 154 0.69 0.07 -3.10
C HIS A 154 0.85 -0.61 -1.73
N PRO A 155 -0.13 -1.39 -1.24
CA PRO A 155 -0.03 -2.10 0.05
C PRO A 155 1.24 -2.96 0.21
N LEU A 156 1.77 -3.45 -0.90
CA LEU A 156 2.96 -4.28 -0.95
C LEU A 156 4.28 -3.49 -1.05
N ASP A 157 4.26 -2.15 -1.11
CA ASP A 157 5.49 -1.36 -1.28
C ASP A 157 6.47 -1.53 -0.12
N ASP A 158 5.94 -1.70 1.08
CA ASP A 158 6.75 -1.95 2.26
C ASP A 158 7.40 -3.34 2.29
N TYR A 159 6.93 -4.27 1.47
CA TYR A 159 7.36 -5.66 1.39
C TYR A 159 8.08 -6.00 0.08
N ARG A 160 8.64 -4.99 -0.60
CA ARG A 160 9.41 -5.19 -1.85
C ARG A 160 10.55 -6.16 -1.66
N PHE A 161 11.24 -6.07 -0.53
CA PHE A 161 12.34 -6.98 -0.22
C PHE A 161 11.89 -8.44 -0.19
N GLU A 162 10.81 -8.73 0.53
CA GLU A 162 10.25 -10.08 0.64
C GLU A 162 9.78 -10.60 -0.72
N ILE A 163 9.12 -9.75 -1.50
CA ILE A 163 8.59 -10.11 -2.81
C ILE A 163 9.72 -10.39 -3.79
N ASP A 164 10.73 -9.52 -3.87
CA ASP A 164 11.83 -9.65 -4.82
C ASP A 164 12.71 -10.89 -4.52
N ASN A 165 12.78 -11.32 -3.26
CA ASN A 165 13.64 -12.42 -2.84
C ASN A 165 12.93 -13.75 -2.66
N PHE A 166 11.64 -13.77 -2.26
CA PHE A 166 10.91 -14.99 -1.96
C PHE A 166 9.82 -15.34 -2.97
N CYS A 167 9.44 -14.43 -3.90
CA CYS A 167 8.53 -14.74 -4.98
C CYS A 167 9.30 -15.05 -6.26
N ASN A 168 8.85 -16.06 -6.98
CA ASN A 168 9.37 -16.42 -8.31
C ASN A 168 8.33 -16.22 -9.41
N SER A 169 7.14 -15.75 -9.06
CA SER A 169 5.98 -15.65 -9.93
C SER A 169 5.11 -14.46 -9.53
N ASN A 170 4.30 -13.99 -10.45
CA ASN A 170 3.23 -13.02 -10.19
C ASN A 170 1.87 -13.58 -10.58
N LEU A 171 0.79 -12.99 -10.05
CA LEU A 171 -0.57 -13.51 -10.22
C LEU A 171 -1.06 -13.46 -11.67
N SER A 172 -0.53 -12.54 -12.51
CA SER A 172 -0.89 -12.48 -13.92
C SER A 172 -0.49 -13.73 -14.71
N MET A 173 0.52 -14.48 -14.23
CA MET A 173 0.93 -15.74 -14.86
C MET A 173 -0.14 -16.83 -14.76
N LEU A 174 -1.06 -16.74 -13.80
CA LEU A 174 -2.16 -17.68 -13.63
C LEU A 174 -3.29 -17.48 -14.65
N ALA A 175 -3.23 -16.48 -15.50
CA ALA A 175 -4.17 -16.30 -16.60
C ALA A 175 -4.11 -17.45 -17.62
N ASP A 176 -2.93 -18.09 -17.75
CA ASP A 176 -2.74 -19.27 -18.61
C ASP A 176 -2.03 -20.40 -17.82
N LEU A 177 -2.83 -21.25 -17.21
CA LEU A 177 -2.35 -22.34 -16.35
C LEU A 177 -1.50 -23.37 -17.11
N HIS A 178 -1.66 -23.51 -18.43
CA HIS A 178 -0.88 -24.46 -19.22
C HIS A 178 0.62 -24.10 -19.28
N LYS A 179 0.93 -22.80 -19.32
CA LYS A 179 2.32 -22.32 -19.37
C LYS A 179 3.10 -22.53 -18.07
N VAL A 180 2.38 -22.69 -16.96
CA VAL A 180 2.97 -22.79 -15.61
C VAL A 180 2.71 -24.13 -14.94
N GLN A 181 2.24 -25.13 -15.71
CA GLN A 181 1.95 -26.47 -15.20
C GLN A 181 3.18 -27.11 -14.55
N ASN A 182 2.97 -27.77 -13.39
CA ASN A 182 3.98 -28.47 -12.59
C ASN A 182 5.12 -27.59 -12.01
N LYS A 183 5.13 -26.29 -12.27
CA LYS A 183 6.09 -25.38 -11.64
C LYS A 183 5.65 -25.07 -10.20
N GLU A 184 6.61 -25.01 -9.30
CA GLU A 184 6.37 -24.45 -7.98
C GLU A 184 6.38 -22.93 -8.06
N MET A 185 5.32 -22.34 -7.61
CA MET A 185 5.09 -20.90 -7.73
C MET A 185 4.91 -20.30 -6.34
N HIS A 186 5.55 -19.17 -6.15
CA HIS A 186 5.54 -18.37 -4.93
C HIS A 186 5.02 -16.99 -5.27
N PHE A 187 3.95 -16.57 -4.61
CA PHE A 187 3.31 -15.27 -4.80
C PHE A 187 3.21 -14.54 -3.47
N SER A 188 3.25 -13.23 -3.50
CA SER A 188 2.79 -12.40 -2.38
C SER A 188 1.74 -11.44 -2.88
N GLY A 189 0.74 -11.17 -2.05
CA GLY A 189 -0.36 -10.30 -2.44
C GLY A 189 -1.16 -9.78 -1.25
N VAL A 190 -2.03 -8.82 -1.55
CA VAL A 190 -3.05 -8.32 -0.63
C VAL A 190 -4.35 -9.09 -0.85
N VAL A 191 -4.96 -9.55 0.22
CA VAL A 191 -6.31 -10.13 0.20
C VAL A 191 -7.31 -9.00 0.01
N VAL A 192 -7.91 -8.94 -1.19
CA VAL A 192 -8.87 -7.88 -1.54
C VAL A 192 -10.28 -8.25 -1.12
N ASP A 193 -10.66 -9.51 -1.35
CA ASP A 193 -12.00 -9.98 -1.06
C ASP A 193 -11.98 -11.46 -0.65
N VAL A 194 -12.92 -11.84 0.18
CA VAL A 194 -13.07 -13.21 0.68
C VAL A 194 -14.54 -13.58 0.72
N GLU A 195 -14.85 -14.75 0.17
CA GLU A 195 -16.18 -15.32 0.29
C GLU A 195 -16.12 -16.69 0.95
N HIS A 196 -16.98 -16.91 1.92
CA HIS A 196 -17.22 -18.22 2.53
C HIS A 196 -18.54 -18.77 2.00
N ARG A 197 -18.49 -19.86 1.26
CA ARG A 197 -19.64 -20.44 0.55
C ARG A 197 -19.83 -21.91 0.93
N GLU A 198 -21.00 -22.43 0.57
CA GLU A 198 -21.32 -23.84 0.68
C GLU A 198 -21.69 -24.42 -0.68
N THR A 199 -21.25 -25.64 -0.93
CA THR A 199 -21.68 -26.41 -2.10
C THR A 199 -23.12 -26.92 -1.89
N GLN A 200 -23.77 -27.36 -2.96
CA GLN A 200 -25.10 -27.99 -2.87
C GLN A 200 -25.15 -29.22 -1.92
N LYS A 201 -24.01 -29.81 -1.63
CA LYS A 201 -23.86 -30.96 -0.70
C LYS A 201 -23.50 -30.51 0.73
N GLY A 202 -23.62 -29.24 1.07
CA GLY A 202 -23.33 -28.69 2.40
C GLY A 202 -21.83 -28.62 2.79
N LYS A 203 -20.91 -28.81 1.83
CA LYS A 203 -19.48 -28.68 2.10
C LYS A 203 -19.05 -27.22 1.95
N LYS A 204 -18.38 -26.69 2.98
CA LYS A 204 -17.84 -25.33 2.99
C LYS A 204 -16.60 -25.20 2.13
N PHE A 205 -16.46 -24.05 1.45
CA PHE A 205 -15.28 -23.67 0.70
C PHE A 205 -15.07 -22.15 0.78
N GLY A 206 -13.85 -21.72 0.51
CA GLY A 206 -13.48 -20.31 0.45
C GLY A 206 -13.17 -19.87 -0.97
N VAL A 207 -13.50 -18.63 -1.28
CA VAL A 207 -12.98 -17.93 -2.46
C VAL A 207 -12.09 -16.82 -1.96
N LEU A 208 -10.82 -16.88 -2.30
CA LEU A 208 -9.80 -15.88 -1.93
C LEU A 208 -9.46 -15.08 -3.17
N HIS A 209 -9.72 -13.77 -3.15
CA HIS A 209 -9.25 -12.85 -4.17
C HIS A 209 -7.98 -12.17 -3.69
N LEU A 210 -6.86 -12.51 -4.31
CA LEU A 210 -5.53 -11.98 -4.02
C LEU A 210 -5.09 -11.07 -5.16
N GLU A 211 -4.49 -9.93 -4.85
CA GLU A 211 -3.91 -9.00 -5.82
C GLU A 211 -2.44 -8.73 -5.50
N ASP A 212 -1.63 -8.61 -6.55
CA ASP A 212 -0.25 -8.16 -6.50
C ASP A 212 -0.04 -6.88 -7.35
N PHE A 213 1.20 -6.51 -7.64
CA PHE A 213 1.51 -5.34 -8.49
C PHE A 213 1.06 -5.50 -9.96
N TYR A 214 0.80 -6.73 -10.41
CA TYR A 214 0.59 -7.08 -11.82
C TYR A 214 -0.83 -7.51 -12.12
N GLY A 215 -1.65 -7.73 -11.08
CA GLY A 215 -3.05 -8.10 -11.24
C GLY A 215 -3.60 -8.92 -10.08
N GLY A 216 -4.77 -9.51 -10.30
CA GLY A 216 -5.45 -10.31 -9.30
C GLY A 216 -5.82 -11.69 -9.79
N TYR A 217 -5.98 -12.63 -8.84
CA TYR A 217 -6.44 -13.97 -9.12
C TYR A 217 -7.38 -14.47 -8.02
N ARG A 218 -8.41 -15.26 -8.40
CA ARG A 218 -9.36 -15.88 -7.47
C ARG A 218 -9.02 -17.33 -7.25
N PHE A 219 -8.65 -17.67 -6.04
CA PHE A 219 -8.38 -19.03 -5.61
C PHE A 219 -9.63 -19.64 -5.00
N PHE A 220 -9.99 -20.84 -5.44
CA PHE A 220 -11.07 -21.62 -4.84
C PHE A 220 -10.47 -22.70 -3.94
N ILE A 221 -10.78 -22.64 -2.66
CA ILE A 221 -10.16 -23.48 -1.62
C ILE A 221 -11.22 -24.40 -1.03
N PHE A 222 -11.12 -25.70 -1.30
CA PHE A 222 -12.13 -26.69 -0.94
C PHE A 222 -11.62 -27.66 0.13
N GLY A 223 -12.56 -28.32 0.84
CA GLY A 223 -12.30 -29.46 1.73
C GLY A 223 -11.30 -29.17 2.84
N ASP A 224 -10.32 -30.06 2.99
CA ASP A 224 -9.30 -29.96 4.06
C ASP A 224 -8.40 -28.72 3.91
N ASP A 225 -8.12 -28.30 2.67
CA ASP A 225 -7.37 -27.08 2.40
C ASP A 225 -8.13 -25.84 2.91
N TYR A 226 -9.47 -25.80 2.79
CA TYR A 226 -10.27 -24.73 3.36
C TYR A 226 -10.19 -24.69 4.89
N ILE A 227 -10.26 -25.84 5.53
CA ILE A 227 -10.12 -25.93 7.00
C ILE A 227 -8.75 -25.43 7.44
N LYS A 228 -7.71 -25.83 6.69
CA LYS A 228 -6.32 -25.46 6.97
C LYS A 228 -6.05 -23.97 6.80
N PHE A 229 -6.59 -23.35 5.75
CA PHE A 229 -6.22 -21.98 5.35
C PHE A 229 -7.26 -20.93 5.69
N LYS A 230 -8.43 -21.29 6.22
CA LYS A 230 -9.52 -20.34 6.48
C LYS A 230 -9.13 -19.14 7.36
N SER A 231 -8.15 -19.29 8.26
CA SER A 231 -7.66 -18.21 9.11
C SER A 231 -6.93 -17.11 8.34
N PHE A 232 -6.38 -17.43 7.15
CA PHE A 232 -5.72 -16.47 6.28
C PHE A 232 -6.69 -15.78 5.31
N LEU A 233 -7.95 -16.22 5.26
CA LEU A 233 -8.99 -15.62 4.42
C LEU A 233 -9.58 -14.42 5.15
N THR A 234 -8.81 -13.34 5.23
CA THR A 234 -9.18 -12.10 5.90
C THR A 234 -8.83 -10.92 5.00
N PRO A 235 -9.79 -10.06 4.62
CA PRO A 235 -9.52 -8.88 3.79
C PRO A 235 -8.45 -7.99 4.39
N SER A 236 -7.70 -7.32 3.53
CA SER A 236 -6.57 -6.44 3.85
C SER A 236 -5.32 -7.14 4.41
N TRP A 237 -5.34 -8.46 4.59
CA TRP A 237 -4.13 -9.19 4.97
C TRP A 237 -3.16 -9.28 3.80
N LEU A 238 -1.86 -9.15 4.12
CA LEU A 238 -0.75 -9.37 3.20
C LEU A 238 -0.23 -10.78 3.42
N ILE A 239 -0.34 -11.62 2.39
CA ILE A 239 0.02 -13.04 2.49
C ILE A 239 1.03 -13.44 1.43
N HIS A 240 1.85 -14.41 1.80
CA HIS A 240 2.67 -15.20 0.90
C HIS A 240 2.01 -16.55 0.68
N LEU A 241 1.93 -16.98 -0.57
CA LEU A 241 1.24 -18.17 -0.99
C LEU A 241 2.13 -19.01 -1.90
N THR A 242 2.26 -20.29 -1.59
CA THR A 242 2.98 -21.24 -2.44
C THR A 242 2.05 -22.31 -2.99
N GLY A 243 2.34 -22.81 -4.17
CA GLY A 243 1.56 -23.87 -4.76
C GLY A 243 2.03 -24.29 -6.13
N ARG A 244 1.26 -25.15 -6.76
CA ARG A 244 1.54 -25.68 -8.09
C ARG A 244 0.25 -25.85 -8.91
N VAL A 245 0.37 -25.68 -10.20
CA VAL A 245 -0.71 -26.01 -11.13
C VAL A 245 -0.73 -27.52 -11.35
N LYS A 246 -1.88 -28.14 -11.09
CA LYS A 246 -2.13 -29.58 -11.25
C LYS A 246 -3.41 -29.81 -12.02
N LYS A 247 -3.56 -31.00 -12.58
CA LYS A 247 -4.84 -31.46 -13.13
C LYS A 247 -5.84 -31.70 -11.99
N LYS A 248 -7.10 -31.31 -12.21
CA LYS A 248 -8.20 -31.65 -11.31
C LYS A 248 -8.41 -33.14 -11.26
N PHE A 249 -8.90 -33.63 -10.13
CA PHE A 249 -9.14 -35.08 -9.94
C PHE A 249 -10.23 -35.67 -10.86
N TYR A 250 -11.21 -34.83 -11.27
CA TYR A 250 -12.39 -35.30 -11.97
C TYR A 250 -12.35 -35.09 -13.49
N ASN A 251 -11.43 -34.29 -14.00
CA ASN A 251 -11.30 -33.99 -15.42
C ASN A 251 -9.86 -33.54 -15.72
N ASP A 252 -9.55 -33.30 -16.99
CA ASP A 252 -8.23 -32.84 -17.42
C ASP A 252 -7.99 -31.33 -17.24
N ASP A 253 -8.95 -30.60 -16.67
CA ASP A 253 -8.80 -29.19 -16.40
C ASP A 253 -7.68 -28.94 -15.40
N LEU A 254 -6.99 -27.83 -15.57
CA LEU A 254 -5.94 -27.39 -14.64
C LEU A 254 -6.54 -26.55 -13.52
N GLU A 255 -5.96 -26.69 -12.34
CA GLU A 255 -6.21 -25.82 -11.19
C GLU A 255 -4.90 -25.49 -10.48
N PHE A 256 -4.84 -24.33 -9.85
CA PHE A 256 -3.74 -24.03 -8.95
C PHE A 256 -4.07 -24.57 -7.56
N LYS A 257 -3.24 -25.47 -7.08
CA LYS A 257 -3.36 -26.05 -5.74
C LYS A 257 -2.38 -25.39 -4.79
N ILE A 258 -2.93 -24.78 -3.74
CA ILE A 258 -2.16 -24.13 -2.68
C ILE A 258 -1.49 -25.18 -1.81
N SER A 259 -0.21 -25.01 -1.53
CA SER A 259 0.58 -25.86 -0.63
C SER A 259 0.73 -25.24 0.75
N SER A 260 0.98 -23.92 0.80
CA SER A 260 1.08 -23.15 2.05
C SER A 260 0.60 -21.72 1.88
N ILE A 261 0.16 -21.15 2.99
CA ILE A 261 -0.10 -19.70 3.14
C ILE A 261 0.55 -19.27 4.44
N SER A 262 1.21 -18.11 4.42
CA SER A 262 1.77 -17.44 5.60
C SER A 262 1.53 -15.93 5.52
N LEU A 263 1.63 -15.23 6.65
CA LEU A 263 1.63 -13.78 6.64
C LEU A 263 2.94 -13.26 6.03
N LEU A 264 2.83 -12.24 5.19
CA LEU A 264 4.00 -11.65 4.54
C LEU A 264 4.95 -11.00 5.56
N SER A 265 4.41 -10.46 6.65
CA SER A 265 5.20 -9.92 7.77
C SER A 265 6.03 -10.96 8.54
N GLU A 266 5.65 -12.24 8.46
CA GLU A 266 6.35 -13.33 9.16
C GLU A 266 7.31 -14.09 8.24
N LEU A 267 7.33 -13.75 6.95
CA LEU A 267 8.06 -14.49 5.93
C LEU A 267 9.56 -14.50 6.17
N ILE A 268 10.15 -13.36 6.52
CA ILE A 268 11.56 -13.24 6.88
C ILE A 268 11.90 -14.18 8.05
N ASP A 269 11.11 -14.08 9.12
CA ASP A 269 11.33 -14.86 10.34
C ASP A 269 11.18 -16.38 10.13
N SER A 270 10.28 -16.79 9.24
CA SER A 270 9.98 -18.20 8.99
C SER A 270 10.89 -18.85 7.95
N GLU A 271 11.32 -18.09 6.96
CA GLU A 271 12.02 -18.63 5.79
C GLU A 271 13.54 -18.45 5.85
N ILE A 272 14.05 -17.43 6.57
CA ILE A 272 15.48 -17.17 6.67
C ILE A 272 16.04 -17.89 7.91
N ARG A 273 17.03 -18.76 7.67
CA ARG A 273 17.77 -19.43 8.73
C ARG A 273 19.00 -18.65 9.13
N ASP A 274 19.81 -18.29 8.14
CA ASP A 274 21.14 -17.71 8.36
C ASP A 274 21.31 -16.45 7.53
N VAL A 275 21.94 -15.46 8.13
CA VAL A 275 22.42 -14.22 7.49
C VAL A 275 23.92 -14.36 7.24
N VAL A 276 24.36 -14.16 6.02
CA VAL A 276 25.76 -14.31 5.65
C VAL A 276 26.31 -12.96 5.19
N LEU A 277 27.30 -12.46 5.93
CA LEU A 277 28.10 -11.32 5.54
C LEU A 277 29.37 -11.79 4.87
N ARG A 278 29.52 -11.50 3.58
CA ARG A 278 30.68 -11.89 2.78
C ARG A 278 31.64 -10.72 2.61
N VAL A 279 32.91 -10.96 2.91
CA VAL A 279 33.97 -9.97 2.76
C VAL A 279 35.21 -10.62 2.18
N LYS A 280 35.91 -9.92 1.29
CA LYS A 280 37.23 -10.39 0.82
C LYS A 280 38.27 -10.09 1.89
N LEU A 281 39.20 -11.04 2.10
CA LEU A 281 40.27 -10.91 3.10
C LEU A 281 41.07 -9.60 2.92
N GLU A 282 41.34 -9.18 1.69
CA GLU A 282 42.06 -7.94 1.34
C GLU A 282 41.31 -6.66 1.74
N ASN A 283 40.00 -6.73 1.94
CA ASN A 283 39.14 -5.59 2.30
C ASN A 283 38.87 -5.51 3.80
N ILE A 284 39.41 -6.43 4.59
CA ILE A 284 39.24 -6.41 6.04
C ILE A 284 40.21 -5.37 6.63
N SER A 285 39.66 -4.33 7.23
CA SER A 285 40.39 -3.31 7.99
C SER A 285 39.69 -3.09 9.33
N ASP A 286 40.39 -2.55 10.30
CA ASP A 286 39.82 -2.24 11.64
C ASP A 286 38.56 -1.36 11.50
N GLU A 287 38.57 -0.38 10.57
CA GLU A 287 37.42 0.47 10.28
C GLU A 287 36.21 -0.30 9.79
N ILE A 288 36.39 -1.24 8.85
CA ILE A 288 35.30 -2.07 8.32
C ILE A 288 34.77 -3.01 9.41
N VAL A 289 35.65 -3.56 10.23
CA VAL A 289 35.26 -4.41 11.36
C VAL A 289 34.40 -3.62 12.36
N GLU A 290 34.88 -2.45 12.81
CA GLU A 290 34.14 -1.59 13.76
C GLU A 290 32.76 -1.19 13.22
N LYS A 291 32.68 -0.72 11.97
CA LYS A 291 31.40 -0.38 11.33
C LYS A 291 30.45 -1.58 11.25
N THR A 292 30.95 -2.74 10.81
CA THR A 292 30.14 -3.96 10.71
C THR A 292 29.62 -4.41 12.07
N VAL A 293 30.48 -4.39 13.09
CA VAL A 293 30.10 -4.73 14.47
C VAL A 293 29.03 -3.76 14.99
N GLY A 294 29.21 -2.46 14.77
CA GLY A 294 28.25 -1.43 15.17
C GLY A 294 26.86 -1.65 14.54
N ILE A 295 26.80 -1.98 13.23
CA ILE A 295 25.54 -2.29 12.54
C ILE A 295 24.90 -3.56 13.12
N VAL A 296 25.68 -4.60 13.31
CA VAL A 296 25.21 -5.89 13.85
C VAL A 296 24.69 -5.76 15.28
N GLU A 297 25.40 -5.00 16.14
CA GLU A 297 24.97 -4.75 17.54
C GLU A 297 23.70 -3.93 17.65
N LYS A 298 23.49 -2.99 16.74
CA LYS A 298 22.28 -2.17 16.65
C LYS A 298 21.07 -3.00 16.21
N ASN A 299 21.29 -4.06 15.43
CA ASN A 299 20.23 -4.90 14.85
C ASN A 299 20.25 -6.32 15.43
N LYS A 300 20.34 -6.48 16.75
CA LYS A 300 20.25 -7.80 17.39
C LYS A 300 18.87 -8.43 17.18
N GLY A 301 18.84 -9.73 16.87
CA GLY A 301 17.60 -10.44 16.54
C GLY A 301 17.68 -11.95 16.67
N LYS A 302 17.00 -12.67 15.77
CA LYS A 302 16.75 -14.11 15.87
C LYS A 302 17.63 -14.96 14.94
N HIS A 303 18.06 -14.39 13.79
CA HIS A 303 18.73 -15.13 12.72
C HIS A 303 20.21 -15.34 13.04
N SER A 304 20.72 -16.53 12.73
CA SER A 304 22.14 -16.83 12.89
C SER A 304 22.99 -15.98 11.95
N LEU A 305 24.11 -15.46 12.45
CA LEU A 305 25.05 -14.67 11.66
C LEU A 305 26.27 -15.49 11.29
N ILE A 306 26.59 -15.53 10.00
CA ILE A 306 27.77 -16.16 9.45
C ILE A 306 28.61 -15.06 8.77
N LEU A 307 29.90 -14.99 9.13
CA LEU A 307 30.86 -14.18 8.41
C LEU A 307 31.63 -15.10 7.43
N ASN A 308 31.42 -14.88 6.13
CA ASN A 308 32.15 -15.60 5.09
C ASN A 308 33.33 -14.75 4.59
N VAL A 309 34.55 -15.24 4.85
CA VAL A 309 35.79 -14.57 4.44
C VAL A 309 36.38 -15.27 3.21
N ILE A 310 36.51 -14.53 2.11
CA ILE A 310 36.99 -15.04 0.81
C ILE A 310 38.42 -14.61 0.61
N ASN A 311 39.31 -15.55 0.36
CA ASN A 311 40.68 -15.30 -0.10
C ASN A 311 40.83 -15.71 -1.57
N GLN A 312 40.79 -14.72 -2.48
CA GLN A 312 40.90 -14.98 -3.92
C GLN A 312 42.27 -15.50 -4.36
N ASN A 313 43.34 -15.11 -3.66
CA ASN A 313 44.71 -15.48 -4.01
C ASN A 313 45.00 -16.96 -3.72
N GLN A 314 44.36 -17.54 -2.71
CA GLN A 314 44.57 -18.91 -2.30
C GLN A 314 43.36 -19.80 -2.59
N ASN A 315 42.32 -19.25 -3.25
CA ASN A 315 41.11 -19.91 -3.72
C ASN A 315 40.38 -20.71 -2.61
N TYR A 316 40.24 -20.10 -1.41
CA TYR A 316 39.44 -20.65 -0.34
C TYR A 316 38.50 -19.59 0.26
N ASP A 317 37.41 -20.03 0.81
CA ASP A 317 36.51 -19.26 1.65
C ASP A 317 36.27 -19.98 3.00
N VAL A 318 36.04 -19.20 4.04
CA VAL A 318 35.85 -19.70 5.39
C VAL A 318 34.60 -19.09 5.97
N ASP A 319 33.69 -19.96 6.42
CA ASP A 319 32.50 -19.57 7.15
C ASP A 319 32.76 -19.54 8.66
N LEU A 320 32.62 -18.38 9.26
CA LEU A 320 32.77 -18.15 10.69
C LEU A 320 31.37 -17.91 11.31
N LEU A 321 30.83 -18.93 11.97
CA LEU A 321 29.54 -18.82 12.66
C LEU A 321 29.69 -17.99 13.95
N SER A 322 28.92 -16.94 14.07
CA SER A 322 28.81 -16.17 15.32
C SER A 322 28.04 -16.99 16.37
N ARG A 323 28.70 -17.30 17.48
CA ARG A 323 28.08 -18.06 18.59
C ARG A 323 27.28 -17.20 19.54
N LYS A 324 27.54 -15.91 19.61
CA LYS A 324 26.99 -15.00 20.62
C LYS A 324 25.98 -13.99 20.04
N ILE A 325 26.16 -13.60 18.78
CA ILE A 325 25.40 -12.55 18.15
C ILE A 325 24.49 -13.16 17.09
N LYS A 326 23.22 -12.84 17.19
CA LYS A 326 22.20 -13.06 16.17
C LYS A 326 21.67 -11.73 15.70
N VAL A 327 21.20 -11.65 14.47
CA VAL A 327 20.75 -10.41 13.84
C VAL A 327 19.29 -10.47 13.45
N ASP A 328 18.66 -9.29 13.38
CA ASP A 328 17.37 -9.09 12.76
C ASP A 328 17.57 -8.48 11.36
N ILE A 329 16.76 -8.93 10.40
CA ILE A 329 16.82 -8.45 9.03
C ILE A 329 15.69 -7.46 8.84
N ASN A 330 16.03 -6.19 8.82
CA ASN A 330 15.12 -5.10 8.53
C ASN A 330 15.70 -4.18 7.44
N LYS A 331 14.89 -3.25 6.95
CA LYS A 331 15.30 -2.31 5.89
C LYS A 331 16.56 -1.51 6.24
N GLU A 332 16.68 -1.12 7.52
CA GLU A 332 17.83 -0.34 8.01
C GLU A 332 19.11 -1.18 8.00
N PHE A 333 19.05 -2.41 8.54
CA PHE A 333 20.16 -3.36 8.51
C PHE A 333 20.68 -3.60 7.08
N ILE A 334 19.76 -3.89 6.15
CA ILE A 334 20.11 -4.16 4.74
C ILE A 334 20.76 -2.92 4.12
N LYS A 335 20.22 -1.74 4.36
CA LYS A 335 20.75 -0.47 3.86
C LYS A 335 22.14 -0.18 4.43
N ASP A 336 22.31 -0.32 5.74
CA ASP A 336 23.57 -0.02 6.42
C ASP A 336 24.70 -0.96 5.99
N ILE A 337 24.41 -2.27 5.86
CA ILE A 337 25.41 -3.24 5.34
C ILE A 337 25.75 -2.93 3.88
N ASN A 338 24.77 -2.63 3.03
CA ASN A 338 25.01 -2.32 1.63
C ASN A 338 25.84 -1.03 1.44
N ASN A 339 25.73 -0.07 2.37
CA ASN A 339 26.54 1.14 2.36
C ASN A 339 28.04 0.90 2.64
N LEU A 340 28.40 -0.27 3.19
CA LEU A 340 29.80 -0.64 3.39
C LEU A 340 30.51 -1.03 2.09
N GLU A 341 29.79 -1.23 0.99
CA GLU A 341 30.25 -1.61 -0.38
C GLU A 341 31.13 -2.87 -0.45
N VAL A 342 32.06 -3.03 0.50
CA VAL A 342 32.99 -4.16 0.58
C VAL A 342 32.46 -5.37 1.30
N VAL A 343 31.39 -5.22 2.09
CA VAL A 343 30.68 -6.30 2.78
C VAL A 343 29.43 -6.63 2.00
N LYS A 344 29.27 -7.87 1.60
CA LYS A 344 28.15 -8.33 0.82
C LYS A 344 27.18 -9.13 1.67
N LEU A 345 25.91 -8.71 1.69
CA LEU A 345 24.85 -9.39 2.41
C LEU A 345 24.24 -10.50 1.56
N SER A 346 24.11 -11.68 2.14
CA SER A 346 23.39 -12.82 1.56
C SER A 346 22.53 -13.46 2.64
N ILE A 347 21.47 -14.12 2.23
CA ILE A 347 20.62 -14.92 3.11
C ILE A 347 20.57 -16.37 2.64
N ASN A 348 20.42 -17.29 3.58
CA ASN A 348 20.20 -18.69 3.28
C ASN A 348 18.69 -18.98 3.37
N TRP A 349 18.09 -19.19 2.17
CA TRP A 349 16.70 -19.53 2.00
C TRP A 349 16.56 -20.85 1.26
N GLN A 350 15.83 -21.81 1.80
CA GLN A 350 15.61 -23.14 1.20
C GLN A 350 16.89 -23.79 0.66
N ASN A 351 17.99 -23.71 1.44
CA ASN A 351 19.33 -24.18 1.05
C ASN A 351 19.92 -23.50 -0.21
N LYS A 352 19.40 -22.33 -0.59
CA LYS A 352 19.98 -21.48 -1.63
C LYS A 352 20.47 -20.19 -1.01
N PHE A 353 21.65 -19.73 -1.41
CA PHE A 353 22.15 -18.40 -1.04
C PHE A 353 21.56 -17.35 -1.98
N ILE A 354 20.82 -16.41 -1.42
CA ILE A 354 20.32 -15.24 -2.13
C ILE A 354 21.21 -14.06 -1.78
N ASN A 355 21.84 -13.48 -2.77
CA ASN A 355 22.68 -12.28 -2.60
C ASN A 355 21.78 -11.04 -2.59
N LEU A 356 21.83 -10.27 -1.50
CA LEU A 356 21.03 -9.07 -1.29
C LEU A 356 21.82 -7.82 -1.73
N TYR A 357 22.39 -7.85 -2.93
CA TYR A 357 23.01 -6.66 -3.49
C TYR A 357 21.96 -5.73 -4.08
N ASN A 358 22.22 -4.42 -3.94
CA ASN A 358 21.49 -3.38 -4.66
C ASN A 358 21.22 -3.80 -6.10
N THR A 359 20.05 -4.32 -6.38
CA THR A 359 19.48 -4.30 -7.71
C THR A 359 18.93 -2.89 -7.93
N LYS A 360 19.84 -1.92 -8.15
CA LYS A 360 19.46 -0.73 -8.92
C LYS A 360 19.18 -1.22 -10.33
N LYS A 361 17.92 -1.38 -10.66
CA LYS A 361 17.41 -1.27 -12.02
C LYS A 361 16.26 -0.31 -12.03
#